data_09cecaf74c5bd89f796fcb71a0e89962
#
_entry.id   09cecaf74c5bd89f796fcb71a0e89962
#
_cell.length_a   1.000
_cell.length_b   1.000
_cell.length_c   1.000
_cell.angle_alpha   90.00
_cell.angle_beta   90.00
_cell.angle_gamma   90.00
#
_symmetry.space_group_name_H-M   'P 1'
#
loop_
_entity.id
_entity.type
_entity.pdbx_description
1 polymer ?
#
loop_
_entity_poly.entity_id
_entity_poly.type
_entity_poly.pdbx_seq_one_letter_code
_entity_poly.pdbx_strand_id
1 'polypeptide(L)'
;HPFAISHDANEPSGYRIEQDGKSVAVATDLGKYDDYTVENLKNLDAILLEANHDIHMLEVGGYPYYLKQRILGDRGHLSNELSGQLLCDILHDNLKHIMLGHLSKENNYARLAYETVKLEVTLADNEYKGEDLNMFVASRESVSDIINV
;
A
#
# COMPACT_ATOMS: atom_id res chain seq x y z
N HIS A 1 11.53 0.97 14.14
CA HIS A 1 12.06 -0.31 13.66
C HIS A 1 12.01 -0.35 12.12
N PRO A 2 13.16 -0.25 11.42
CA PRO A 2 13.22 -0.47 9.98
C PRO A 2 13.11 -1.96 9.67
N PHE A 3 12.49 -2.30 8.55
CA PHE A 3 12.47 -3.65 8.00
C PHE A 3 12.77 -3.61 6.50
N ALA A 4 13.47 -4.61 5.99
CA ALA A 4 13.86 -4.67 4.58
C ALA A 4 12.63 -4.85 3.69
N ILE A 5 12.62 -4.18 2.54
CA ILE A 5 11.59 -4.30 1.52
C ILE A 5 12.21 -4.60 0.16
N SER A 6 11.41 -5.12 -0.77
CA SER A 6 11.88 -5.44 -2.12
C SER A 6 11.76 -4.22 -3.03
N HIS A 7 12.86 -3.50 -3.23
CA HIS A 7 12.94 -2.36 -4.14
C HIS A 7 14.31 -2.23 -4.80
N ASP A 8 14.41 -1.47 -5.88
CA ASP A 8 15.66 -1.30 -6.63
C ASP A 8 16.54 -0.13 -6.11
N ALA A 9 16.53 0.07 -4.81
CA ALA A 9 17.36 1.04 -4.10
C ALA A 9 18.45 0.35 -3.26
N ASN A 10 19.37 1.15 -2.74
CA ASN A 10 20.40 0.65 -1.82
C ASN A 10 19.80 0.59 -0.40
N GLU A 11 19.68 -0.62 0.17
CA GLU A 11 19.08 -0.87 1.50
C GLU A 11 17.65 -0.32 1.66
N PRO A 12 16.71 -0.66 0.76
CA PRO A 12 15.35 -0.14 0.84
C PRO A 12 14.65 -0.66 2.11
N SER A 13 13.97 0.24 2.81
CA SER A 13 13.38 -0.07 4.13
C SER A 13 11.98 0.51 4.28
N GLY A 14 11.06 -0.32 4.76
CA GLY A 14 9.85 0.12 5.42
C GLY A 14 10.11 0.45 6.89
N TYR A 15 9.17 1.11 7.54
CA TYR A 15 9.33 1.53 8.93
C TYR A 15 8.10 1.16 9.75
N ARG A 16 8.33 0.53 10.90
CA ARG A 16 7.35 0.31 11.96
C ARG A 16 7.73 1.14 13.17
N ILE A 17 6.81 1.93 13.68
CA ILE A 17 6.97 2.81 14.84
C ILE A 17 6.02 2.33 15.92
N GLU A 18 6.55 2.10 17.12
CA GLU A 18 5.78 1.63 18.27
C GLU A 18 5.99 2.57 19.45
N GLN A 19 4.90 2.98 20.08
CA GLN A 19 4.92 3.80 21.29
C GLN A 19 3.64 3.56 22.09
N ASP A 20 3.79 3.37 23.42
CA ASP A 20 2.68 3.26 24.38
C ASP A 20 1.62 2.20 24.00
N GLY A 21 2.07 1.08 23.41
CA GLY A 21 1.19 -0.01 22.98
C GLY A 21 0.47 0.25 21.67
N LYS A 22 0.82 1.34 20.96
CA LYS A 22 0.34 1.67 19.63
C LYS A 22 1.41 1.42 18.59
N SER A 23 0.99 1.04 17.39
CA SER A 23 1.91 0.79 16.30
C SER A 23 1.41 1.35 14.97
N VAL A 24 2.31 2.00 14.24
CA VAL A 24 2.06 2.51 12.90
C VAL A 24 3.17 2.08 11.96
N ALA A 25 2.86 1.92 10.68
CA ALA A 25 3.87 1.59 9.68
C ALA A 25 3.79 2.48 8.45
N VAL A 26 4.95 2.61 7.79
CA VAL A 26 5.10 3.18 6.45
C VAL A 26 5.70 2.10 5.57
N ALA A 27 4.97 1.68 4.55
CA ALA A 27 5.33 0.63 3.60
C ALA A 27 5.09 1.14 2.17
N THR A 28 6.08 1.83 1.63
CA THR A 28 6.12 2.34 0.25
C THR A 28 7.37 1.81 -0.45
N ASP A 29 7.43 1.90 -1.76
CA ASP A 29 8.53 1.36 -2.58
C ASP A 29 8.66 -0.17 -2.46
N LEU A 30 7.51 -0.87 -2.52
CA LEU A 30 7.46 -2.33 -2.53
C LEU A 30 7.19 -2.87 -3.94
N GLY A 31 8.13 -3.60 -4.52
CA GLY A 31 7.89 -4.33 -5.77
C GLY A 31 7.09 -5.61 -5.55
N LYS A 32 7.33 -6.28 -4.44
CA LYS A 32 6.57 -7.44 -3.95
C LYS A 32 6.64 -7.52 -2.43
N TYR A 33 5.78 -8.33 -1.86
CA TYR A 33 5.80 -8.67 -0.44
C TYR A 33 5.87 -10.19 -0.23
N ASP A 34 6.26 -10.59 0.94
CA ASP A 34 6.39 -11.98 1.39
C ASP A 34 5.95 -12.09 2.87
N ASP A 35 6.04 -13.27 3.43
CA ASP A 35 5.67 -13.52 4.83
C ASP A 35 6.44 -12.62 5.81
N TYR A 36 7.70 -12.30 5.51
CA TYR A 36 8.49 -11.37 6.33
C TYR A 36 7.91 -9.97 6.31
N THR A 37 7.50 -9.46 5.16
CA THR A 37 6.82 -8.17 5.03
C THR A 37 5.50 -8.17 5.80
N VAL A 38 4.68 -9.21 5.61
CA VAL A 38 3.39 -9.38 6.31
C VAL A 38 3.59 -9.38 7.83
N GLU A 39 4.56 -10.14 8.35
CA GLU A 39 4.83 -10.19 9.80
C GLU A 39 5.23 -8.82 10.39
N ASN A 40 5.97 -7.99 9.64
CA ASN A 40 6.30 -6.63 10.07
C ASN A 40 5.10 -5.67 10.04
N LEU A 41 4.07 -5.97 9.25
CA LEU A 41 2.87 -5.15 9.09
C LEU A 41 1.65 -5.67 9.86
N LYS A 42 1.76 -6.77 10.59
CA LYS A 42 0.68 -7.28 11.46
C LYS A 42 0.50 -6.43 12.72
N ASN A 43 -0.72 -6.44 13.25
CA ASN A 43 -1.10 -5.80 14.52
C ASN A 43 -0.79 -4.29 14.56
N LEU A 44 -1.03 -3.57 13.48
CA LEU A 44 -0.89 -2.12 13.40
C LEU A 44 -2.19 -1.42 13.78
N ASP A 45 -2.09 -0.23 14.37
CA ASP A 45 -3.24 0.68 14.56
C ASP A 45 -3.46 1.56 13.31
N ALA A 46 -2.38 1.89 12.59
CA ALA A 46 -2.46 2.64 11.33
C ALA A 46 -1.33 2.25 10.36
N ILE A 47 -1.59 2.42 9.07
CA ILE A 47 -0.62 2.16 8.00
C ILE A 47 -0.69 3.21 6.90
N LEU A 48 0.48 3.65 6.42
CA LEU A 48 0.65 4.24 5.09
C LEU A 48 1.15 3.14 4.16
N LEU A 49 0.28 2.70 3.25
CA LEU A 49 0.53 1.60 2.32
C LEU A 49 0.63 2.12 0.89
N GLU A 50 1.60 1.63 0.13
CA GLU A 50 1.70 1.92 -1.29
C GLU A 50 0.51 1.37 -2.07
N ALA A 51 -0.04 2.20 -2.98
CA ALA A 51 -0.93 1.82 -4.07
C ALA A 51 -0.46 2.58 -5.32
N ASN A 52 0.63 2.09 -5.93
CA ASN A 52 1.36 2.92 -6.88
C ASN A 52 0.63 3.08 -8.21
N HIS A 53 0.23 2.01 -8.84
CA HIS A 53 -0.30 2.05 -10.20
C HIS A 53 -1.48 1.12 -10.42
N ASP A 54 -2.33 1.49 -11.34
CA ASP A 54 -3.26 0.59 -12.01
C ASP A 54 -2.52 -0.16 -13.13
N ILE A 55 -2.65 -1.47 -13.16
CA ILE A 55 -1.92 -2.34 -14.11
C ILE A 55 -2.27 -1.97 -15.55
N HIS A 56 -3.56 -1.78 -15.84
CA HIS A 56 -4.00 -1.48 -17.21
C HIS A 56 -3.54 -0.09 -17.66
N MET A 57 -3.65 0.94 -16.80
CA MET A 57 -3.12 2.26 -17.12
C MET A 57 -1.62 2.21 -17.40
N LEU A 58 -0.85 1.46 -16.62
CA LEU A 58 0.59 1.30 -16.84
C LEU A 58 0.87 0.58 -18.17
N GLU A 59 0.16 -0.49 -18.46
CA GLU A 59 0.35 -1.26 -19.71
C GLU A 59 0.06 -0.45 -20.97
N VAL A 60 -1.04 0.32 -20.99
CA VAL A 60 -1.41 1.13 -22.17
C VAL A 60 -0.79 2.52 -22.16
N GLY A 61 -0.26 2.98 -21.03
CA GLY A 61 0.31 4.31 -20.84
C GLY A 61 1.56 4.59 -21.66
N GLY A 62 1.99 5.84 -21.67
CA GLY A 62 3.08 6.34 -22.51
C GLY A 62 4.50 5.99 -22.05
N TYR A 63 4.68 5.25 -20.95
CA TYR A 63 6.02 4.88 -20.48
C TYR A 63 6.71 3.92 -21.45
N PRO A 64 8.05 4.05 -21.63
CA PRO A 64 8.83 3.08 -22.41
C PRO A 64 8.70 1.67 -21.80
N TYR A 65 8.78 0.65 -22.66
CA TYR A 65 8.61 -0.75 -22.26
C TYR A 65 9.52 -1.17 -21.09
N TYR A 66 10.79 -0.80 -21.10
CA TYR A 66 11.73 -1.12 -20.02
C TYR A 66 11.31 -0.54 -18.66
N LEU A 67 10.70 0.66 -18.67
CA LEU A 67 10.21 1.30 -17.44
C LEU A 67 8.96 0.60 -16.92
N LYS A 68 8.05 0.18 -17.80
CA LYS A 68 6.89 -0.63 -17.40
C LYS A 68 7.33 -1.94 -16.76
N GLN A 69 8.29 -2.64 -17.37
CA GLN A 69 8.84 -3.89 -16.82
C GLN A 69 9.53 -3.67 -15.45
N ARG A 70 10.23 -2.56 -15.28
CA ARG A 70 10.83 -2.19 -13.99
C ARG A 70 9.77 -1.96 -12.92
N ILE A 71 8.70 -1.21 -13.24
CA ILE A 71 7.61 -0.90 -12.29
C ILE A 71 6.85 -2.17 -11.90
N LEU A 72 6.53 -3.04 -12.86
CA LEU A 72 5.81 -4.30 -12.65
C LEU A 72 6.67 -5.41 -12.02
N GLY A 73 8.00 -5.23 -11.99
CA GLY A 73 8.92 -6.25 -11.51
C GLY A 73 8.95 -6.35 -10.00
N ASP A 74 9.51 -7.46 -9.50
CA ASP A 74 9.65 -7.78 -8.06
C ASP A 74 10.33 -6.69 -7.22
N ARG A 75 11.06 -5.80 -7.84
CA ARG A 75 11.76 -4.68 -7.20
C ARG A 75 11.22 -3.31 -7.64
N GLY A 76 10.04 -3.28 -8.23
CA GLY A 76 9.33 -2.08 -8.65
C GLY A 76 8.41 -1.54 -7.57
N HIS A 77 7.11 -1.52 -7.85
CA HIS A 77 6.07 -0.95 -6.98
C HIS A 77 4.82 -1.84 -6.93
N LEU A 78 4.10 -1.80 -5.82
CA LEU A 78 2.81 -2.49 -5.70
C LEU A 78 1.76 -1.83 -6.61
N SER A 79 1.06 -2.65 -7.37
CA SER A 79 -0.17 -2.23 -8.03
C SER A 79 -1.29 -2.01 -7.00
N ASN A 80 -2.40 -1.40 -7.43
CA ASN A 80 -3.57 -1.23 -6.57
C ASN A 80 -4.11 -2.58 -6.08
N GLU A 81 -4.11 -3.60 -6.94
CA GLU A 81 -4.58 -4.95 -6.63
C GLU A 81 -3.68 -5.62 -5.59
N LEU A 82 -2.35 -5.59 -5.78
CA LEU A 82 -1.40 -6.15 -4.82
C LEU A 82 -1.45 -5.43 -3.47
N SER A 83 -1.71 -4.13 -3.46
CA SER A 83 -1.94 -3.37 -2.22
C SER A 83 -3.17 -3.88 -1.47
N GLY A 84 -4.26 -4.15 -2.19
CA GLY A 84 -5.48 -4.72 -1.62
C GLY A 84 -5.25 -6.12 -1.06
N GLN A 85 -4.50 -6.96 -1.77
CA GLN A 85 -4.15 -8.32 -1.33
C GLN A 85 -3.26 -8.28 -0.07
N LEU A 86 -2.20 -7.45 -0.05
CA LEU A 86 -1.39 -7.27 1.15
C LEU A 86 -2.23 -6.77 2.33
N LEU A 87 -3.16 -5.84 2.06
CA LEU A 87 -4.06 -5.35 3.09
C LEU A 87 -4.91 -6.49 3.66
N CYS A 88 -5.43 -7.41 2.84
CA CYS A 88 -6.17 -8.59 3.32
C CYS A 88 -5.35 -9.47 4.27
N ASP A 89 -4.04 -9.62 4.02
CA ASP A 89 -3.15 -10.43 4.85
C ASP A 89 -2.84 -9.81 6.22
N ILE A 90 -3.04 -8.49 6.37
CA ILE A 90 -2.72 -7.74 7.60
C ILE A 90 -3.93 -7.15 8.31
N LEU A 91 -5.14 -7.23 7.73
CA LEU A 91 -6.37 -6.72 8.33
C LEU A 91 -6.67 -7.40 9.66
N HIS A 92 -7.09 -6.60 10.63
CA HIS A 92 -7.62 -7.02 11.93
C HIS A 92 -8.43 -5.88 12.56
N ASP A 93 -9.25 -6.17 13.58
CA ASP A 93 -10.21 -5.23 14.17
C ASP A 93 -9.61 -3.92 14.73
N ASN A 94 -8.34 -3.93 15.07
CA ASN A 94 -7.64 -2.76 15.62
C ASN A 94 -6.89 -1.94 14.57
N LEU A 95 -6.84 -2.34 13.31
CA LEU A 95 -6.31 -1.52 12.22
C LEU A 95 -7.32 -0.43 11.86
N LYS A 96 -7.18 0.74 12.49
CA LYS A 96 -8.20 1.80 12.46
C LYS A 96 -8.02 2.80 11.36
N HIS A 97 -6.81 2.94 10.82
CA HIS A 97 -6.52 3.95 9.80
C HIS A 97 -5.64 3.35 8.70
N ILE A 98 -6.15 3.40 7.49
CA ILE A 98 -5.44 2.93 6.28
C ILE A 98 -5.29 4.12 5.35
N MET A 99 -4.06 4.56 5.13
CA MET A 99 -3.75 5.61 4.17
C MET A 99 -3.07 4.97 2.96
N LEU A 100 -3.71 5.05 1.80
CA LEU A 100 -3.07 4.68 0.53
C LEU A 100 -2.21 5.85 0.05
N GLY A 101 -0.99 5.56 -0.35
CA GLY A 101 -0.06 6.59 -0.79
C GLY A 101 0.88 6.14 -1.89
N HIS A 102 1.87 6.99 -2.20
CA HIS A 102 2.88 6.75 -3.23
C HIS A 102 2.30 6.45 -4.63
N LEU A 103 1.18 7.09 -4.96
CA LEU A 103 0.50 6.90 -6.25
C LEU A 103 1.34 7.44 -7.41
N SER A 104 1.40 6.68 -8.51
CA SER A 104 1.96 7.15 -9.78
C SER A 104 1.16 8.35 -10.31
N LYS A 105 1.86 9.37 -10.77
CA LYS A 105 1.22 10.55 -11.37
C LYS A 105 0.57 10.24 -12.72
N GLU A 106 1.18 9.34 -13.49
CA GLU A 106 0.80 9.05 -14.88
C GLU A 106 -0.10 7.80 -14.98
N ASN A 107 0.03 6.85 -14.04
CA ASN A 107 -0.59 5.54 -14.15
C ASN A 107 -1.53 5.23 -12.98
N ASN A 108 -2.03 6.26 -12.30
CA ASN A 108 -3.00 6.12 -11.21
C ASN A 108 -3.72 7.45 -10.91
N TYR A 109 -4.82 7.35 -10.17
CA TYR A 109 -5.47 8.49 -9.53
C TYR A 109 -6.22 8.03 -8.26
N ALA A 110 -6.42 8.94 -7.32
CA ALA A 110 -6.87 8.62 -5.97
C ALA A 110 -8.13 7.74 -5.91
N ARG A 111 -9.16 8.07 -6.71
CA ARG A 111 -10.40 7.30 -6.74
C ARG A 111 -10.20 5.87 -7.26
N LEU A 112 -9.38 5.69 -8.29
CA LEU A 112 -9.11 4.35 -8.84
C LEU A 112 -8.37 3.48 -7.83
N ALA A 113 -7.31 4.01 -7.21
CA ALA A 113 -6.58 3.30 -6.16
C ALA A 113 -7.52 2.89 -5.00
N TYR A 114 -8.31 3.84 -4.51
CA TYR A 114 -9.28 3.58 -3.44
C TYR A 114 -10.28 2.48 -3.80
N GLU A 115 -10.95 2.58 -4.95
CA GLU A 115 -11.99 1.63 -5.35
C GLU A 115 -11.41 0.24 -5.66
N THR A 116 -10.20 0.15 -6.23
CA THR A 116 -9.53 -1.13 -6.49
C THR A 116 -9.16 -1.83 -5.19
N VAL A 117 -8.49 -1.15 -4.27
CA VAL A 117 -8.13 -1.73 -2.96
C VAL A 117 -9.39 -2.15 -2.18
N LYS A 118 -10.42 -1.30 -2.17
CA LYS A 118 -11.72 -1.60 -1.57
C LYS A 118 -12.35 -2.87 -2.15
N LEU A 119 -12.29 -3.02 -3.47
CA LEU A 119 -12.84 -4.17 -4.18
C LEU A 119 -12.07 -5.46 -3.82
N GLU A 120 -10.75 -5.42 -3.82
CA GLU A 120 -9.90 -6.57 -3.43
C GLU A 120 -10.28 -7.07 -2.03
N VAL A 121 -10.37 -6.17 -1.04
CA VAL A 121 -10.80 -6.53 0.32
C VAL A 121 -12.21 -7.12 0.34
N THR A 122 -13.14 -6.55 -0.40
CA THR A 122 -14.55 -6.98 -0.41
C THR A 122 -14.74 -8.37 -1.04
N LEU A 123 -13.91 -8.70 -2.05
CA LEU A 123 -13.99 -9.97 -2.79
C LEU A 123 -13.14 -11.08 -2.19
N ALA A 124 -12.19 -10.75 -1.32
CA ALA A 124 -11.35 -11.75 -0.66
C ALA A 124 -12.15 -12.62 0.30
N ASP A 125 -11.65 -13.85 0.54
CA ASP A 125 -12.24 -14.78 1.50
C ASP A 125 -11.87 -14.36 2.94
N ASN A 126 -12.47 -13.27 3.41
CA ASN A 126 -12.31 -12.73 4.76
C ASN A 126 -13.65 -12.15 5.26
N GLU A 127 -13.71 -11.75 6.53
CA GLU A 127 -14.91 -11.17 7.16
C GLU A 127 -15.08 -9.66 6.93
N TYR A 128 -14.06 -8.98 6.37
CA TYR A 128 -14.07 -7.53 6.19
C TYR A 128 -14.75 -7.13 4.89
N LYS A 129 -15.39 -5.96 4.91
CA LYS A 129 -15.90 -5.29 3.70
C LYS A 129 -15.14 -3.99 3.51
N GLY A 130 -14.67 -3.76 2.32
CA GLY A 130 -13.90 -2.55 2.02
C GLY A 130 -14.63 -1.24 2.33
N GLU A 131 -15.96 -1.24 2.37
CA GLU A 131 -16.78 -0.09 2.76
C GLU A 131 -16.75 0.20 4.26
N ASP A 132 -16.42 -0.77 5.11
CA ASP A 132 -16.35 -0.61 6.57
C ASP A 132 -14.96 -0.12 7.01
N LEU A 133 -13.98 -0.09 6.11
CA LEU A 133 -12.63 0.33 6.41
C LEU A 133 -12.51 1.86 6.45
N ASN A 134 -11.88 2.39 7.49
CA ASN A 134 -11.46 3.78 7.52
C ASN A 134 -10.21 3.99 6.65
N MET A 135 -10.44 3.98 5.34
CA MET A 135 -9.41 4.07 4.32
C MET A 135 -9.52 5.37 3.55
N PHE A 136 -8.40 6.00 3.27
CA PHE A 136 -8.32 7.22 2.46
C PHE A 136 -7.01 7.27 1.67
N VAL A 137 -6.93 8.19 0.71
CA VAL A 137 -5.76 8.34 -0.16
C VAL A 137 -5.04 9.63 0.18
N ALA A 138 -3.73 9.53 0.41
CA ALA A 138 -2.88 10.70 0.64
C ALA A 138 -2.85 11.61 -0.59
N SER A 139 -3.05 12.91 -0.36
CA SER A 139 -2.90 13.92 -1.41
C SER A 139 -1.42 14.16 -1.70
N ARG A 140 -1.10 14.39 -2.96
CA ARG A 140 0.24 14.83 -3.37
C ARG A 140 0.46 16.32 -3.13
N GLU A 141 -0.61 17.09 -3.07
CA GLU A 141 -0.59 18.56 -3.11
C GLU A 141 -1.00 19.22 -1.79
N SER A 142 -1.54 18.44 -0.88
CA SER A 142 -2.01 18.94 0.42
C SER A 142 -1.65 17.99 1.56
N VAL A 143 -1.50 18.55 2.75
CA VAL A 143 -1.31 17.79 3.98
C VAL A 143 -2.61 17.08 4.34
N SER A 144 -2.53 15.82 4.77
CA SER A 144 -3.67 15.08 5.32
C SER A 144 -4.05 15.63 6.71
N ASP A 145 -5.24 15.30 7.15
CA ASP A 145 -5.65 15.54 8.54
C ASP A 145 -4.77 14.75 9.52
N ILE A 146 -4.71 15.22 10.76
CA ILE A 146 -4.00 14.52 11.83
C ILE A 146 -4.76 13.25 12.19
N ILE A 147 -4.07 12.12 12.16
CA ILE A 147 -4.60 10.82 12.57
C ILE A 147 -4.17 10.59 14.02
N ASN A 148 -5.14 10.28 14.88
CA ASN A 148 -4.89 9.87 16.26
C ASN A 148 -5.06 8.36 16.38
N VAL A 149 -4.02 7.65 16.78
CA VAL A 149 -3.98 6.20 16.95
C VAL A 149 -4.02 5.77 18.41
#